data_85b092ec473c68f572d1f43e9be3a4fc
#
_entry.id   85b092ec473c68f572d1f43e9be3a4fc
#
_cell.length_a   1.000
_cell.length_b   1.000
_cell.length_c   1.000
_cell.angle_alpha   90.00
_cell.angle_beta   90.00
_cell.angle_gamma   90.00
#
_symmetry.space_group_name_H-M   'P 1'
#
loop_
_entity.id
_entity.type
_entity.pdbx_description
1 polymer ?
#
loop_
_entity_poly.entity_id
_entity_poly.type
_entity_poly.pdbx_seq_one_letter_code
_entity_poly.pdbx_strand_id
1 'polypeptide(L)'
;MIPIQALTCLLYVGVGLIHTLLFLKGSYDVAFVSSMAVTQGWRTLSEVLRADYRGNGKITAYQVMEILAITFALALTIVLPSDRPSVPQLAAGIEALWRPEVFLLLQALWVIVFIMFGKSMVIGAQIFFHLRGDRI
;
A
#
# COMPACT_ATOMS: atom_id res chain seq x y z
N MET A 1 -5.17 22.94 -10.13
CA MET A 1 -5.01 21.94 -9.02
C MET A 1 -4.61 20.60 -9.61
N ILE A 2 -3.54 20.00 -9.12
CA ILE A 2 -3.09 18.68 -9.59
C ILE A 2 -3.97 17.60 -8.92
N PRO A 3 -4.61 16.69 -9.65
CA PRO A 3 -5.46 15.63 -9.08
C PRO A 3 -4.59 14.50 -8.49
N ILE A 4 -3.94 14.76 -7.35
CA ILE A 4 -2.99 13.84 -6.70
C ILE A 4 -3.60 12.47 -6.43
N GLN A 5 -4.87 12.41 -6.08
CA GLN A 5 -5.57 11.13 -5.82
C GLN A 5 -5.66 10.28 -7.09
N ALA A 6 -6.02 10.89 -8.22
CA ALA A 6 -6.10 10.19 -9.50
C ALA A 6 -4.71 9.70 -9.96
N LEU A 7 -3.68 10.54 -9.82
CA LEU A 7 -2.30 10.15 -10.12
C LEU A 7 -1.83 9.00 -9.22
N THR A 8 -2.15 9.04 -7.93
CA THR A 8 -1.82 7.95 -6.99
C THR A 8 -2.49 6.65 -7.40
N CYS A 9 -3.78 6.71 -7.79
CA CYS A 9 -4.52 5.53 -8.24
C CYS A 9 -3.87 4.92 -9.50
N LEU A 10 -3.59 5.74 -10.51
CA LEU A 10 -2.96 5.29 -11.76
C LEU A 10 -1.58 4.69 -11.50
N LEU A 11 -0.77 5.35 -10.68
CA LEU A 11 0.56 4.86 -10.30
C LEU A 11 0.46 3.50 -9.59
N TYR A 12 -0.43 3.37 -8.61
CA TYR A 12 -0.54 2.12 -7.84
C TYR A 12 -1.08 0.96 -8.68
N VAL A 13 -2.00 1.23 -9.60
CA VAL A 13 -2.47 0.22 -10.56
C VAL A 13 -1.32 -0.21 -11.48
N GLY A 14 -0.58 0.74 -12.04
CA GLY A 14 0.57 0.45 -12.90
C GLY A 14 1.66 -0.34 -12.17
N VAL A 15 2.01 0.10 -10.96
CA VAL A 15 2.96 -0.61 -10.08
C VAL A 15 2.45 -2.03 -9.79
N GLY A 16 1.19 -2.18 -9.41
CA GLY A 16 0.60 -3.49 -9.12
C GLY A 16 0.70 -4.44 -10.30
N LEU A 17 0.37 -3.99 -11.51
CA LEU A 17 0.45 -4.80 -12.72
C LEU A 17 1.90 -5.21 -13.05
N ILE A 18 2.84 -4.26 -13.04
CA ILE A 18 4.25 -4.54 -13.34
C ILE A 18 4.84 -5.53 -12.32
N HIS A 19 4.58 -5.31 -11.03
CA HIS A 19 5.14 -6.16 -9.99
C HIS A 19 4.48 -7.54 -9.90
N THR A 20 3.19 -7.64 -10.29
CA THR A 20 2.55 -8.94 -10.51
C THR A 20 3.25 -9.71 -11.63
N LEU A 21 3.59 -9.06 -12.74
CA LEU A 21 4.35 -9.71 -13.82
C LEU A 21 5.76 -10.13 -13.38
N LEU A 22 6.45 -9.31 -12.60
CA LEU A 22 7.77 -9.66 -12.04
C LEU A 22 7.66 -10.87 -11.09
N PHE A 23 6.64 -10.88 -10.24
CA PHE A 23 6.34 -12.01 -9.35
C PHE A 23 6.08 -13.29 -10.13
N LEU A 24 5.24 -13.24 -11.17
CA LEU A 24 4.95 -14.39 -12.03
C LEU A 24 6.17 -14.89 -12.81
N LYS A 25 7.16 -14.04 -13.05
CA LYS A 25 8.45 -14.42 -13.63
C LYS A 25 9.45 -15.01 -12.61
N GLY A 26 9.06 -15.13 -11.34
CA GLY A 26 9.91 -15.65 -10.26
C GLY A 26 10.90 -14.63 -9.69
N SER A 27 10.81 -13.36 -10.07
CA SER A 27 11.70 -12.29 -9.55
C SER A 27 11.09 -11.68 -8.26
N TYR A 28 10.94 -12.50 -7.22
CA TYR A 28 10.20 -12.14 -5.99
C TYR A 28 10.81 -10.96 -5.25
N ASP A 29 12.13 -10.99 -5.01
CA ASP A 29 12.84 -9.94 -4.26
C ASP A 29 12.77 -8.60 -4.99
N VAL A 30 12.97 -8.62 -6.31
CA VAL A 30 12.85 -7.42 -7.14
C VAL A 30 11.42 -6.90 -7.12
N ALA A 31 10.41 -7.78 -7.26
CA ALA A 31 9.01 -7.39 -7.21
C ALA A 31 8.66 -6.77 -5.86
N PHE A 32 9.09 -7.36 -4.76
CA PHE A 32 8.83 -6.88 -3.40
C PHE A 32 9.50 -5.55 -3.13
N VAL A 33 10.84 -5.47 -3.29
CA VAL A 33 11.60 -4.24 -2.97
C VAL A 33 11.19 -3.08 -3.86
N SER A 34 11.06 -3.30 -5.17
CA SER A 34 10.70 -2.22 -6.08
C SER A 34 9.26 -1.75 -5.90
N SER A 35 8.30 -2.65 -5.57
CA SER A 35 6.94 -2.22 -5.25
C SER A 35 6.90 -1.35 -3.98
N MET A 36 7.62 -1.74 -2.94
CA MET A 36 7.74 -0.95 -1.72
C MET A 36 8.43 0.38 -1.97
N ALA A 37 9.54 0.38 -2.70
CA ALA A 37 10.27 1.61 -3.02
C ALA A 37 9.41 2.60 -3.81
N VAL A 38 8.70 2.16 -4.83
CA VAL A 38 7.87 3.04 -5.67
C VAL A 38 6.64 3.52 -4.91
N THR A 39 5.93 2.65 -4.19
CA THR A 39 4.71 3.05 -3.47
C THR A 39 5.01 3.95 -2.28
N GLN A 40 5.99 3.64 -1.46
CA GLN A 40 6.36 4.45 -0.31
C GLN A 40 7.08 5.74 -0.75
N GLY A 41 7.94 5.67 -1.78
CA GLY A 41 8.55 6.85 -2.37
C GLY A 41 7.52 7.82 -2.94
N TRP A 42 6.50 7.32 -3.63
CA TRP A 42 5.38 8.16 -4.09
C TRP A 42 4.62 8.79 -2.93
N ARG A 43 4.37 8.04 -1.86
CA ARG A 43 3.71 8.59 -0.67
C ARG A 43 4.51 9.73 -0.05
N THR A 44 5.82 9.52 0.14
CA THR A 44 6.73 10.57 0.62
C THR A 44 6.67 11.82 -0.26
N LEU A 45 6.70 11.63 -1.59
CA LEU A 45 6.62 12.73 -2.55
C LEU A 45 5.24 13.40 -2.54
N SER A 46 4.17 12.61 -2.50
CA SER A 46 2.80 13.12 -2.51
C SER A 46 2.45 13.93 -1.27
N GLU A 47 3.10 13.67 -0.13
CA GLU A 47 2.94 14.49 1.08
C GLU A 47 3.41 15.94 0.87
N VAL A 48 4.47 16.12 0.08
CA VAL A 48 4.97 17.48 -0.26
C VAL A 48 4.01 18.22 -1.19
N LEU A 49 3.29 17.46 -2.05
CA LEU A 49 2.36 18.01 -3.03
C LEU A 49 0.95 18.26 -2.45
N ARG A 50 0.68 17.78 -1.25
CA ARG A 50 -0.63 17.96 -0.59
C ARG A 50 -0.71 19.33 0.08
N ALA A 51 -1.88 19.95 -0.02
CA ALA A 51 -2.16 21.23 0.60
C ALA A 51 -2.65 21.11 2.06
N ASP A 52 -2.80 19.89 2.58
CA ASP A 52 -3.34 19.63 3.92
C ASP A 52 -2.31 20.02 4.98
N TYR A 53 -2.76 20.71 6.04
CA TYR A 53 -1.91 20.99 7.19
C TYR A 53 -1.74 19.72 8.04
N ARG A 54 -0.50 19.25 8.20
CA ARG A 54 -0.15 18.07 8.99
C ARG A 54 0.92 18.32 10.06
N GLY A 55 0.90 19.50 10.65
CA GLY A 55 1.81 19.88 11.72
C GLY A 55 2.91 20.84 11.27
N ASN A 56 3.67 21.37 12.23
CA ASN A 56 4.72 22.41 12.01
C ASN A 56 6.10 21.82 11.68
N GLY A 57 6.24 20.49 11.61
CA GLY A 57 7.51 19.82 11.32
C GLY A 57 7.87 19.87 9.84
N LYS A 58 9.17 20.01 9.52
CA LYS A 58 9.69 19.88 8.14
C LYS A 58 9.54 18.46 7.59
N ILE A 59 9.56 17.46 8.45
CA ILE A 59 9.39 16.04 8.12
C ILE A 59 8.17 15.53 8.90
N THR A 60 7.25 14.89 8.20
CA THR A 60 6.06 14.29 8.83
C THR A 60 6.37 12.91 9.38
N ALA A 61 5.63 12.48 10.39
CA ALA A 61 5.75 11.12 10.92
C ALA A 61 5.49 10.06 9.83
N TYR A 62 4.63 10.36 8.86
CA TYR A 62 4.35 9.49 7.72
C TYR A 62 5.57 9.29 6.83
N GLN A 63 6.31 10.36 6.50
CA GLN A 63 7.55 10.28 5.72
C GLN A 63 8.60 9.41 6.41
N VAL A 64 8.73 9.52 7.73
CA VAL A 64 9.63 8.66 8.51
C VAL A 64 9.20 7.20 8.41
N MET A 65 7.91 6.91 8.57
CA MET A 65 7.38 5.54 8.47
C MET A 65 7.60 4.94 7.07
N GLU A 66 7.46 5.74 6.03
CA GLU A 66 7.64 5.32 4.65
C GLU A 66 9.11 4.97 4.34
N ILE A 67 10.04 5.77 4.84
CA ILE A 67 11.49 5.49 4.73
C ILE A 67 11.84 4.22 5.51
N LEU A 68 11.31 4.07 6.73
CA LEU A 68 11.49 2.86 7.53
C LEU A 68 10.93 1.62 6.83
N ALA A 69 9.79 1.71 6.16
CA ALA A 69 9.20 0.62 5.40
C ALA A 69 10.09 0.16 4.24
N ILE A 70 10.68 1.10 3.50
CA ILE A 70 11.63 0.77 2.42
C ILE A 70 12.89 0.10 3.00
N THR A 71 13.44 0.67 4.07
CA THR A 71 14.62 0.12 4.74
C THR A 71 14.35 -1.29 5.28
N PHE A 72 13.18 -1.50 5.87
CA PHE A 72 12.74 -2.81 6.35
C PHE A 72 12.61 -3.82 5.20
N ALA A 73 12.01 -3.43 4.07
CA ALA A 73 11.89 -4.30 2.90
C ALA A 73 13.26 -4.72 2.36
N LEU A 74 14.22 -3.78 2.29
CA LEU A 74 15.60 -4.08 1.90
C LEU A 74 16.27 -5.02 2.90
N ALA A 75 16.11 -4.78 4.20
CA ALA A 75 16.69 -5.64 5.23
C ALA A 75 16.12 -7.07 5.16
N LEU A 76 14.81 -7.20 4.92
CA LEU A 76 14.18 -8.52 4.77
C LEU A 76 14.78 -9.32 3.59
N THR A 77 15.00 -8.71 2.45
CA THR A 77 15.57 -9.41 1.29
C THR A 77 17.04 -9.82 1.49
N ILE A 78 17.77 -9.10 2.35
CA ILE A 78 19.14 -9.47 2.73
C ILE A 78 19.15 -10.63 3.73
N VAL A 79 18.24 -10.58 4.72
CA VAL A 79 18.16 -11.58 5.82
C VAL A 79 17.48 -12.87 5.36
N LEU A 80 16.50 -12.75 4.47
CA LEU A 80 15.70 -13.87 3.96
C LEU A 80 15.83 -13.92 2.43
N PRO A 81 17.02 -14.23 1.90
CA PRO A 81 17.19 -14.30 0.45
C PRO A 81 16.33 -15.41 -0.14
N SER A 82 15.78 -15.16 -1.31
CA SER A 82 14.98 -16.16 -2.04
C SER A 82 15.94 -17.16 -2.70
N ASP A 83 16.09 -18.33 -2.09
CA ASP A 83 17.10 -19.33 -2.48
C ASP A 83 16.90 -19.96 -3.87
N ARG A 84 15.70 -19.91 -4.43
CA ARG A 84 15.42 -20.41 -5.79
C ARG A 84 14.23 -19.66 -6.42
N PRO A 85 14.42 -19.09 -7.61
CA PRO A 85 13.30 -18.56 -8.40
C PRO A 85 12.47 -19.73 -8.93
N SER A 86 11.49 -20.17 -8.15
CA SER A 86 10.46 -21.10 -8.65
C SER A 86 9.36 -20.27 -9.31
N VAL A 87 9.07 -20.56 -10.57
CA VAL A 87 7.94 -19.91 -11.25
C VAL A 87 6.67 -20.30 -10.52
N PRO A 88 5.83 -19.32 -10.09
CA PRO A 88 4.60 -19.61 -9.37
C PRO A 88 3.65 -20.44 -10.23
N GLN A 89 3.13 -21.50 -9.66
CA GLN A 89 2.10 -22.32 -10.30
C GLN A 89 0.73 -21.68 -10.03
N LEU A 90 0.28 -20.84 -10.95
CA LEU A 90 -0.95 -20.07 -10.80
C LEU A 90 -2.18 -20.96 -10.59
N ALA A 91 -2.25 -22.08 -11.32
CA ALA A 91 -3.35 -23.06 -11.18
C ALA A 91 -3.41 -23.65 -9.77
N ALA A 92 -2.26 -24.09 -9.22
CA ALA A 92 -2.18 -24.61 -7.86
C ALA A 92 -2.52 -23.54 -6.80
N GLY A 93 -2.14 -22.29 -7.05
CA GLY A 93 -2.51 -21.18 -6.18
C GLY A 93 -4.01 -20.91 -6.17
N ILE A 94 -4.66 -20.92 -7.32
CA ILE A 94 -6.11 -20.77 -7.43
C ILE A 94 -6.82 -21.94 -6.75
N GLU A 95 -6.38 -23.17 -6.98
CA GLU A 95 -6.94 -24.36 -6.32
C GLU A 95 -6.80 -24.27 -4.79
N ALA A 96 -5.65 -23.81 -4.31
CA ALA A 96 -5.41 -23.62 -2.87
C ALA A 96 -6.38 -22.61 -2.24
N LEU A 97 -6.80 -21.56 -2.95
CA LEU A 97 -7.78 -20.59 -2.45
C LEU A 97 -9.14 -21.20 -2.15
N TRP A 98 -9.52 -22.25 -2.90
CA TRP A 98 -10.80 -22.95 -2.73
C TRP A 98 -10.74 -24.08 -1.69
N ARG A 99 -9.59 -24.34 -1.07
CA ARG A 99 -9.53 -25.27 0.07
C ARG A 99 -10.32 -24.70 1.23
N PRO A 100 -11.17 -25.49 1.89
CA PRO A 100 -12.05 -25.01 2.96
C PRO A 100 -11.30 -24.27 4.08
N GLU A 101 -10.11 -24.77 4.45
CA GLU A 101 -9.29 -24.17 5.51
C GLU A 101 -8.81 -22.75 5.12
N VAL A 102 -8.32 -22.60 3.89
CA VAL A 102 -7.82 -21.31 3.37
C VAL A 102 -8.98 -20.33 3.20
N PHE A 103 -10.08 -20.82 2.62
CA PHE A 103 -11.29 -20.01 2.43
C PHE A 103 -11.84 -19.49 3.76
N LEU A 104 -12.01 -20.36 4.76
CA LEU A 104 -12.49 -19.98 6.10
C LEU A 104 -11.52 -19.02 6.80
N LEU A 105 -10.21 -19.25 6.68
CA LEU A 105 -9.20 -18.35 7.22
C LEU A 105 -9.31 -16.93 6.61
N LEU A 106 -9.46 -16.85 5.30
CA LEU A 106 -9.62 -15.56 4.61
C LEU A 106 -10.92 -14.86 5.00
N GLN A 107 -12.03 -15.61 5.15
CA GLN A 107 -13.29 -15.03 5.63
C GLN A 107 -13.18 -14.55 7.08
N ALA A 108 -12.55 -15.29 7.96
CA ALA A 108 -12.30 -14.89 9.34
C ALA A 108 -11.44 -13.61 9.40
N LEU A 109 -10.37 -13.56 8.60
CA LEU A 109 -9.52 -12.38 8.50
C LEU A 109 -10.31 -11.17 7.99
N TRP A 110 -11.14 -11.35 6.95
CA TRP A 110 -11.99 -10.28 6.42
C TRP A 110 -12.97 -9.75 7.46
N VAL A 111 -13.62 -10.64 8.22
CA VAL A 111 -14.53 -10.27 9.31
C VAL A 111 -13.80 -9.48 10.40
N ILE A 112 -12.59 -9.90 10.79
CA ILE A 112 -11.77 -9.19 11.78
C ILE A 112 -11.44 -7.78 11.28
N VAL A 113 -10.96 -7.67 10.03
CA VAL A 113 -10.64 -6.37 9.43
C VAL A 113 -11.89 -5.49 9.34
N PHE A 114 -13.03 -6.05 8.95
CA PHE A 114 -14.30 -5.31 8.91
C PHE A 114 -14.73 -4.81 10.29
N ILE A 115 -14.62 -5.63 11.33
CA ILE A 115 -14.95 -5.22 12.70
C ILE A 115 -14.00 -4.11 13.18
N MET A 116 -12.71 -4.20 12.87
CA MET A 116 -11.73 -3.22 13.31
C MET A 116 -11.82 -1.89 12.56
N PHE A 117 -12.05 -1.92 11.27
CA PHE A 117 -11.96 -0.73 10.41
C PHE A 117 -13.29 -0.33 9.74
N GLY A 118 -14.28 -1.22 9.69
CA GLY A 118 -15.57 -0.97 9.04
C GLY A 118 -16.56 -0.16 9.87
N LYS A 119 -16.28 0.07 11.15
CA LYS A 119 -17.13 0.90 11.99
C LYS A 119 -16.78 2.38 11.79
N SER A 120 -17.64 3.09 11.08
CA SER A 120 -17.58 4.56 11.07
C SER A 120 -18.08 5.08 12.41
N MET A 121 -17.21 5.66 13.23
CA MET A 121 -17.56 6.33 14.49
C MET A 121 -18.05 7.77 14.25
N VAL A 122 -18.60 8.06 13.07
CA VAL A 122 -19.05 9.41 12.66
C VAL A 122 -20.51 9.68 13.04
N ILE A 123 -21.02 9.05 14.08
CA ILE A 123 -22.35 9.35 14.60
C ILE A 123 -22.32 10.75 15.23
N GLY A 124 -22.99 11.72 14.60
CA GLY A 124 -23.09 13.11 15.07
C GLY A 124 -21.96 14.04 14.66
N ALA A 125 -21.04 13.64 13.80
CA ALA A 125 -20.03 14.56 13.26
C ALA A 125 -20.68 15.57 12.32
N GLN A 126 -20.49 16.84 12.61
CA GLN A 126 -20.85 17.96 11.72
C GLN A 126 -19.63 18.30 10.89
N ILE A 127 -19.77 18.30 9.56
CA ILE A 127 -18.70 18.70 8.64
C ILE A 127 -18.87 20.18 8.35
N PHE A 128 -17.95 21.01 8.83
CA PHE A 128 -17.89 22.43 8.52
C PHE A 128 -16.91 22.68 7.38
N PHE A 129 -17.39 23.17 6.25
CA PHE A 129 -16.53 23.61 5.15
C PHE A 129 -16.21 25.08 5.33
N HIS A 130 -14.95 25.40 5.60
CA HIS A 130 -14.42 26.77 5.56
C HIS A 130 -13.80 27.02 4.20
N LEU A 131 -14.51 27.72 3.33
CA LEU A 131 -13.94 28.19 2.06
C LEU A 131 -13.06 29.41 2.34
N ARG A 132 -11.77 29.24 2.12
CA ARG A 132 -10.82 30.36 2.11
C ARG A 132 -10.91 31.05 0.76
N GLY A 133 -11.59 32.21 0.70
CA GLY A 133 -11.73 33.00 -0.52
C GLY A 133 -10.45 33.67 -1.03
N ASP A 134 -9.38 33.64 -0.23
CA ASP A 134 -8.07 34.20 -0.53
C ASP A 134 -7.18 33.29 -1.42
N ARG A 135 -7.70 32.13 -1.82
CA ARG A 135 -6.97 31.12 -2.65
C ARG A 135 -7.79 30.58 -3.84
N ILE A 136 -8.82 31.32 -4.27
CA ILE A 136 -9.58 31.02 -5.49
C ILE A 136 -9.02 31.81 -6.65
#